data_a34cf8988e496da6fbc26563aff22679
#
_entry.id   a34cf8988e496da6fbc26563aff22679
#
_cell.length_a   1.000
_cell.length_b   1.000
_cell.length_c   1.000
_cell.angle_alpha   90.00
_cell.angle_beta   90.00
_cell.angle_gamma   90.00
#
_symmetry.space_group_name_H-M   'P 1'
#
loop_
_entity.id
_entity.type
_entity.pdbx_description
1 polymer ?
#
loop_
_entity_poly.entity_id
_entity_poly.type
_entity_poly.pdbx_seq_one_letter_code
_entity_poly.pdbx_strand_id
1 'polypeptide(L)'
;MNWIKSPDLRAVALLFLLWLGFFWRLLTPIVGDQASFKQGDFSGQFVGFGAYQYERFAAGEIPLWNPYNNGGLPFIADTQAAVFYPPRLLTIFLSMQAGGWSYHALELEAILHVLAYSLLSYLFIRRLTDSVWGAFVGAIVAAYGGFISGYPPLQLALLEAVIWLPLTALGVLEATRERMSWSWLLLSGFALGLSWMAGHPQSSWFRSLTTR
;
A
#
# COMPACT_ATOMS: atom_id res chain seq x y z
N MET A 1 21.85 -10.42 4.54
CA MET A 1 20.92 -9.63 5.38
C MET A 1 21.21 -9.89 6.87
N ASN A 2 22.49 -9.75 7.30
CA ASN A 2 22.96 -10.12 8.66
C ASN A 2 22.81 -8.99 9.71
N TRP A 3 22.12 -7.90 9.37
CA TRP A 3 21.94 -6.75 10.27
C TRP A 3 20.62 -6.81 11.07
N ILE A 4 19.71 -7.74 10.76
CA ILE A 4 18.49 -7.98 11.54
C ILE A 4 18.84 -8.91 12.70
N LYS A 5 18.53 -8.46 13.93
CA LYS A 5 18.83 -9.13 15.19
C LYS A 5 17.56 -9.39 15.99
N SER A 6 17.66 -10.10 17.11
CA SER A 6 16.50 -10.34 18.00
C SER A 6 15.76 -9.08 18.47
N PRO A 7 16.42 -7.93 18.73
CA PRO A 7 15.71 -6.68 19.01
C PRO A 7 14.86 -6.16 17.85
N ASP A 8 15.30 -6.40 16.60
CA ASP A 8 14.54 -6.02 15.40
C ASP A 8 13.23 -6.81 15.31
N LEU A 9 13.25 -8.11 15.63
CA LEU A 9 12.05 -8.94 15.66
C LEU A 9 11.03 -8.44 16.70
N ARG A 10 11.50 -7.97 17.87
CA ARG A 10 10.63 -7.36 18.89
C ARG A 10 10.00 -6.06 18.38
N ALA A 11 10.78 -5.20 17.73
CA ALA A 11 10.28 -3.96 17.14
C ALA A 11 9.22 -4.23 16.07
N VAL A 12 9.46 -5.19 15.17
CA VAL A 12 8.49 -5.63 14.15
C VAL A 12 7.21 -6.17 14.79
N ALA A 13 7.33 -7.01 15.83
CA ALA A 13 6.17 -7.52 16.57
C ALA A 13 5.36 -6.40 17.24
N LEU A 14 6.04 -5.40 17.82
CA LEU A 14 5.39 -4.24 18.40
C LEU A 14 4.68 -3.36 17.35
N LEU A 15 5.27 -3.17 16.18
CA LEU A 15 4.61 -2.48 15.05
C LEU A 15 3.36 -3.22 14.58
N PHE A 16 3.42 -4.55 14.52
CA PHE A 16 2.25 -5.37 14.18
C PHE A 16 1.15 -5.26 15.25
N LEU A 17 1.50 -5.34 16.53
CA LEU A 17 0.55 -5.15 17.64
C LEU A 17 -0.05 -3.73 17.64
N LEU A 18 0.76 -2.71 17.36
CA LEU A 18 0.27 -1.34 17.20
C LEU A 18 -0.74 -1.24 16.05
N TRP A 19 -0.45 -1.88 14.91
CA TRP A 19 -1.35 -1.93 13.77
C TRP A 19 -2.68 -2.60 14.12
N LEU A 20 -2.65 -3.76 14.81
CA LEU A 20 -3.85 -4.42 15.30
C LEU A 20 -4.66 -3.52 16.23
N GLY A 21 -3.98 -2.85 17.17
CA GLY A 21 -4.63 -1.94 18.12
C GLY A 21 -5.19 -0.68 17.44
N PHE A 22 -4.50 -0.13 16.44
CA PHE A 22 -4.95 1.07 15.73
C PHE A 22 -6.17 0.79 14.85
N PHE A 23 -6.17 -0.35 14.16
CA PHE A 23 -7.25 -0.75 13.25
C PHE A 23 -8.22 -1.78 13.85
N TRP A 24 -8.23 -1.96 15.19
CA TRP A 24 -9.05 -2.99 15.84
C TRP A 24 -10.53 -2.92 15.47
N ARG A 25 -11.07 -1.71 15.27
CA ARG A 25 -12.48 -1.49 14.91
C ARG A 25 -12.80 -1.90 13.46
N LEU A 26 -11.82 -1.99 12.60
CA LEU A 26 -11.98 -2.55 11.24
C LEU A 26 -11.83 -4.08 11.22
N LEU A 27 -11.20 -4.65 12.26
CA LEU A 27 -10.89 -6.07 12.36
C LEU A 27 -11.83 -6.84 13.27
N THR A 28 -12.58 -6.15 14.16
CA THR A 28 -13.45 -6.79 15.13
C THR A 28 -14.66 -7.45 14.46
N PRO A 29 -15.04 -8.70 14.87
CA PRO A 29 -16.27 -9.33 14.41
C PRO A 29 -17.54 -8.77 15.10
N ILE A 30 -17.39 -7.94 16.15
CA ILE A 30 -18.51 -7.39 16.93
C ILE A 30 -19.12 -6.23 16.17
N VAL A 31 -20.30 -6.41 15.59
CA VAL A 31 -20.97 -5.44 14.72
C VAL A 31 -21.14 -4.06 15.36
N GLY A 32 -21.44 -4.01 16.68
CA GLY A 32 -21.59 -2.74 17.41
C GLY A 32 -20.32 -1.90 17.52
N ASP A 33 -19.15 -2.54 17.40
CA ASP A 33 -17.84 -1.90 17.53
C ASP A 33 -17.18 -1.61 16.16
N GLN A 34 -17.76 -2.13 15.08
CA GLN A 34 -17.18 -1.98 13.74
C GLN A 34 -17.14 -0.52 13.29
N ALA A 35 -16.00 -0.13 12.73
CA ALA A 35 -15.84 1.09 11.95
C ALA A 35 -15.61 0.75 10.47
N SER A 36 -15.74 1.74 9.61
CA SER A 36 -15.57 1.59 8.17
C SER A 36 -15.10 2.91 7.55
N PHE A 37 -14.39 2.87 6.43
CA PHE A 37 -14.00 4.03 5.64
C PHE A 37 -15.17 4.53 4.79
N LYS A 38 -16.16 5.16 5.40
CA LYS A 38 -17.44 5.52 4.76
C LYS A 38 -17.43 6.84 3.96
N GLN A 39 -16.31 7.55 3.89
CA GLN A 39 -16.26 8.90 3.32
C GLN A 39 -15.20 9.02 2.21
N GLY A 40 -15.33 10.12 1.45
CA GLY A 40 -14.37 10.49 0.42
C GLY A 40 -14.37 9.55 -0.78
N ASP A 41 -13.28 9.57 -1.51
CA ASP A 41 -13.10 8.79 -2.72
C ASP A 41 -13.07 7.28 -2.45
N PHE A 42 -12.75 6.87 -1.22
CA PHE A 42 -12.76 5.45 -0.86
C PHE A 42 -14.13 4.82 -1.14
N SER A 43 -15.19 5.38 -0.57
CA SER A 43 -16.55 4.87 -0.77
C SER A 43 -17.17 5.30 -2.10
N GLY A 44 -16.85 6.50 -2.59
CA GLY A 44 -17.46 7.07 -3.80
C GLY A 44 -16.85 6.56 -5.11
N GLN A 45 -15.58 6.15 -5.09
CA GLN A 45 -14.87 5.76 -6.30
C GLN A 45 -14.22 4.37 -6.17
N PHE A 46 -13.30 4.17 -5.20
CA PHE A 46 -12.46 2.97 -5.16
C PHE A 46 -13.24 1.69 -4.89
N VAL A 47 -14.28 1.74 -4.06
CA VAL A 47 -15.18 0.59 -3.84
C VAL A 47 -15.87 0.18 -5.13
N GLY A 48 -16.39 1.14 -5.89
CA GLY A 48 -17.01 0.90 -7.19
C GLY A 48 -16.02 0.35 -8.21
N PHE A 49 -14.79 0.88 -8.24
CA PHE A 49 -13.73 0.37 -9.10
C PHE A 49 -13.35 -1.07 -8.77
N GLY A 50 -13.18 -1.38 -7.49
CA GLY A 50 -12.85 -2.74 -7.05
C GLY A 50 -13.97 -3.74 -7.34
N ALA A 51 -15.24 -3.35 -7.13
CA ALA A 51 -16.39 -4.18 -7.47
C ALA A 51 -16.46 -4.49 -8.97
N TYR A 52 -16.26 -3.46 -9.81
CA TYR A 52 -16.25 -3.61 -11.25
C TYR A 52 -15.08 -4.48 -11.74
N GLN A 53 -13.89 -4.29 -11.21
CA GLN A 53 -12.73 -5.16 -11.49
C GLN A 53 -13.01 -6.61 -11.14
N TYR A 54 -13.56 -6.85 -9.93
CA TYR A 54 -13.95 -8.19 -9.50
C TYR A 54 -14.93 -8.82 -10.47
N GLU A 55 -15.99 -8.12 -10.87
CA GLU A 55 -17.01 -8.61 -11.80
C GLU A 55 -16.39 -9.05 -13.14
N ARG A 56 -15.52 -8.21 -13.71
CA ARG A 56 -14.90 -8.51 -15.02
C ARG A 56 -13.88 -9.65 -14.91
N PHE A 57 -12.99 -9.62 -13.94
CA PHE A 57 -12.03 -10.70 -13.76
C PHE A 57 -12.68 -12.04 -13.39
N ALA A 58 -13.77 -12.04 -12.62
CA ALA A 58 -14.55 -13.25 -12.33
C ALA A 58 -15.23 -13.82 -13.60
N ALA A 59 -15.58 -12.97 -14.56
CA ALA A 59 -16.08 -13.36 -15.86
C ALA A 59 -14.97 -13.79 -16.86
N GLY A 60 -13.68 -13.75 -16.43
CA GLY A 60 -12.53 -14.03 -17.30
C GLY A 60 -12.19 -12.90 -18.29
N GLU A 61 -12.65 -11.68 -18.01
CA GLU A 61 -12.47 -10.52 -18.86
C GLU A 61 -11.56 -9.48 -18.20
N ILE A 62 -10.76 -8.79 -19.02
CA ILE A 62 -10.01 -7.61 -18.56
C ILE A 62 -10.97 -6.41 -18.55
N PRO A 63 -11.00 -5.59 -17.47
CA PRO A 63 -11.89 -4.42 -17.37
C PRO A 63 -11.40 -3.27 -18.26
N LEU A 64 -11.75 -3.31 -19.55
CA LEU A 64 -11.31 -2.32 -20.54
C LEU A 64 -12.18 -1.05 -20.54
N TRP A 65 -13.51 -1.21 -20.44
CA TRP A 65 -14.47 -0.12 -20.56
C TRP A 65 -15.49 -0.18 -19.43
N ASN A 66 -15.61 0.89 -18.64
CA ASN A 66 -16.63 0.99 -17.60
C ASN A 66 -17.86 1.76 -18.12
N PRO A 67 -19.01 1.08 -18.30
CA PRO A 67 -20.22 1.74 -18.79
C PRO A 67 -20.99 2.53 -17.72
N TYR A 68 -20.65 2.34 -16.43
CA TYR A 68 -21.44 2.86 -15.32
C TYR A 68 -21.05 4.27 -14.89
N ASN A 69 -19.92 4.78 -15.36
CA ASN A 69 -19.40 6.08 -14.93
C ASN A 69 -19.36 7.06 -16.10
N ASN A 70 -19.89 8.27 -15.92
CA ASN A 70 -19.88 9.37 -16.91
C ASN A 70 -20.40 9.00 -18.31
N GLY A 71 -21.36 8.08 -18.42
CA GLY A 71 -21.86 7.58 -19.71
C GLY A 71 -20.94 6.58 -20.40
N GLY A 72 -19.92 6.11 -19.73
CA GLY A 72 -18.90 5.15 -20.18
C GLY A 72 -17.54 5.79 -20.41
N LEU A 73 -16.51 5.14 -19.92
CA LEU A 73 -15.12 5.58 -20.08
C LEU A 73 -14.15 4.39 -20.19
N PRO A 74 -12.97 4.59 -20.84
CA PRO A 74 -11.94 3.57 -20.91
C PRO A 74 -11.36 3.30 -19.51
N PHE A 75 -11.83 2.24 -18.86
CA PHE A 75 -11.47 1.94 -17.46
C PHE A 75 -9.99 1.59 -17.29
N ILE A 76 -9.43 0.86 -18.24
CA ILE A 76 -8.01 0.50 -18.25
C ILE A 76 -7.08 1.73 -18.35
N ALA A 77 -7.57 2.83 -18.91
CA ALA A 77 -6.83 4.07 -19.05
C ALA A 77 -6.95 4.99 -17.83
N ASP A 78 -7.89 4.71 -16.92
CA ASP A 78 -7.97 5.41 -15.64
C ASP A 78 -6.86 4.92 -14.73
N THR A 79 -5.87 5.77 -14.49
CA THR A 79 -4.71 5.41 -13.67
C THR A 79 -5.12 5.01 -12.25
N GLN A 80 -6.14 5.64 -11.67
CA GLN A 80 -6.61 5.37 -10.31
C GLN A 80 -7.38 4.04 -10.20
N ALA A 81 -7.83 3.48 -11.33
CA ALA A 81 -8.39 2.14 -11.33
C ALA A 81 -7.36 1.07 -10.98
N ALA A 82 -6.06 1.34 -11.21
CA ALA A 82 -4.96 0.45 -10.84
C ALA A 82 -5.17 -1.01 -11.28
N VAL A 83 -5.65 -1.20 -12.54
CA VAL A 83 -6.17 -2.49 -13.06
C VAL A 83 -5.17 -3.63 -12.90
N PHE A 84 -3.88 -3.35 -13.06
CA PHE A 84 -2.81 -4.34 -12.96
C PHE A 84 -1.96 -4.23 -11.70
N TYR A 85 -2.42 -3.50 -10.69
CA TYR A 85 -1.71 -3.38 -9.43
C TYR A 85 -1.74 -4.73 -8.68
N PRO A 86 -0.57 -5.37 -8.43
CA PRO A 86 -0.55 -6.74 -7.92
C PRO A 86 -1.27 -6.95 -6.58
N PRO A 87 -1.18 -6.05 -5.57
CA PRO A 87 -1.96 -6.19 -4.35
C PRO A 87 -3.47 -6.19 -4.60
N ARG A 88 -3.97 -5.31 -5.49
CA ARG A 88 -5.38 -5.28 -5.88
C ARG A 88 -5.80 -6.58 -6.56
N LEU A 89 -4.98 -7.12 -7.46
CA LEU A 89 -5.25 -8.41 -8.11
C LEU A 89 -5.31 -9.54 -7.08
N LEU A 90 -4.45 -9.51 -6.05
CA LEU A 90 -4.50 -10.48 -4.94
C LEU A 90 -5.81 -10.35 -4.16
N THR A 91 -6.24 -9.13 -3.80
CA THR A 91 -7.52 -8.89 -3.12
C THR A 91 -8.71 -9.41 -3.93
N ILE A 92 -8.71 -9.16 -5.25
CA ILE A 92 -9.74 -9.67 -6.16
C ILE A 92 -9.72 -11.20 -6.19
N PHE A 93 -8.54 -11.83 -6.34
CA PHE A 93 -8.40 -13.29 -6.36
C PHE A 93 -8.89 -13.93 -5.05
N LEU A 94 -8.51 -13.37 -3.91
CA LEU A 94 -8.97 -13.84 -2.59
C LEU A 94 -10.49 -13.68 -2.43
N SER A 95 -11.06 -12.59 -2.95
CA SER A 95 -12.51 -12.37 -2.96
C SER A 95 -13.25 -13.40 -3.81
N MET A 96 -12.67 -13.83 -4.95
CA MET A 96 -13.22 -14.92 -5.75
C MET A 96 -13.26 -16.24 -4.96
N GLN A 97 -12.21 -16.55 -4.22
CA GLN A 97 -12.16 -17.76 -3.37
C GLN A 97 -13.14 -17.68 -2.18
N ALA A 98 -13.39 -16.48 -1.66
CA ALA A 98 -14.33 -16.24 -0.57
C ALA A 98 -15.81 -16.20 -1.01
N GLY A 99 -16.08 -16.32 -2.30
CA GLY A 99 -17.44 -16.37 -2.85
C GLY A 99 -18.05 -15.01 -3.18
N GLY A 100 -17.30 -13.90 -3.12
CA GLY A 100 -17.79 -12.59 -3.55
C GLY A 100 -16.92 -11.41 -3.13
N TRP A 101 -17.11 -10.31 -3.84
CA TRP A 101 -16.52 -9.01 -3.48
C TRP A 101 -17.21 -8.44 -2.25
N SER A 102 -16.42 -7.84 -1.37
CA SER A 102 -16.96 -7.12 -0.22
C SER A 102 -16.25 -5.77 -0.02
N TYR A 103 -16.99 -4.81 0.53
CA TYR A 103 -16.43 -3.52 0.96
C TYR A 103 -15.24 -3.73 1.90
N HIS A 104 -15.40 -4.66 2.84
CA HIS A 104 -14.38 -4.99 3.83
C HIS A 104 -13.08 -5.55 3.22
N ALA A 105 -13.15 -6.25 2.09
CA ALA A 105 -11.94 -6.73 1.39
C ALA A 105 -11.04 -5.56 0.98
N LEU A 106 -11.62 -4.45 0.50
CA LEU A 106 -10.87 -3.25 0.15
C LEU A 106 -10.35 -2.50 1.38
N GLU A 107 -11.11 -2.48 2.47
CA GLU A 107 -10.65 -1.93 3.75
C GLU A 107 -9.45 -2.70 4.30
N LEU A 108 -9.48 -4.03 4.24
CA LEU A 108 -8.35 -4.88 4.61
C LEU A 108 -7.14 -4.62 3.73
N GLU A 109 -7.32 -4.47 2.42
CA GLU A 109 -6.24 -4.06 1.51
C GLU A 109 -5.61 -2.74 1.97
N ALA A 110 -6.42 -1.71 2.24
CA ALA A 110 -5.94 -0.41 2.67
C ALA A 110 -5.12 -0.47 3.98
N ILE A 111 -5.64 -1.14 5.01
CA ILE A 111 -4.93 -1.23 6.29
C ILE A 111 -3.68 -2.11 6.23
N LEU A 112 -3.66 -3.14 5.37
CA LEU A 112 -2.45 -3.94 5.10
C LEU A 112 -1.37 -3.11 4.40
N HIS A 113 -1.76 -2.15 3.56
CA HIS A 113 -0.80 -1.19 2.98
C HIS A 113 -0.18 -0.30 4.06
N VAL A 114 -0.94 0.14 5.07
CA VAL A 114 -0.37 0.89 6.22
C VAL A 114 0.60 0.02 7.02
N LEU A 115 0.28 -1.25 7.24
CA LEU A 115 1.23 -2.19 7.87
C LEU A 115 2.51 -2.33 7.05
N ALA A 116 2.39 -2.57 5.75
CA ALA A 116 3.53 -2.67 4.85
C ALA A 116 4.39 -1.40 4.90
N TYR A 117 3.77 -0.21 4.86
CA TYR A 117 4.47 1.06 4.96
C TYR A 117 5.24 1.21 6.27
N SER A 118 4.63 0.82 7.39
CA SER A 118 5.27 0.81 8.71
C SER A 118 6.51 -0.09 8.72
N LEU A 119 6.39 -1.32 8.21
CA LEU A 119 7.49 -2.28 8.19
C LEU A 119 8.61 -1.87 7.22
N LEU A 120 8.26 -1.37 6.03
CA LEU A 120 9.24 -0.90 5.05
C LEU A 120 9.96 0.36 5.54
N SER A 121 9.25 1.28 6.20
CA SER A 121 9.84 2.45 6.86
C SER A 121 10.79 2.04 7.97
N TYR A 122 10.41 1.06 8.79
CA TYR A 122 11.30 0.51 9.81
C TYR A 122 12.60 -0.02 9.18
N LEU A 123 12.51 -0.84 8.15
CA LEU A 123 13.68 -1.42 7.50
C LEU A 123 14.59 -0.35 6.91
N PHE A 124 14.04 0.65 6.25
CA PHE A 124 14.79 1.76 5.66
C PHE A 124 15.50 2.60 6.74
N ILE A 125 14.75 3.06 7.75
CA ILE A 125 15.31 3.90 8.82
C ILE A 125 16.30 3.11 9.67
N ARG A 126 16.03 1.84 9.93
CA ARG A 126 16.94 0.94 10.65
C ARG A 126 18.28 0.82 9.95
N ARG A 127 18.25 0.74 8.63
CA ARG A 127 19.46 0.68 7.82
C ARG A 127 20.19 2.01 7.71
N LEU A 128 19.45 3.09 7.75
CA LEU A 128 20.00 4.46 7.68
C LEU A 128 20.66 4.89 8.99
N THR A 129 20.08 4.54 10.14
CA THR A 129 20.48 5.08 11.47
C THR A 129 21.21 4.08 12.36
N ASP A 130 21.22 2.79 11.99
CA ASP A 130 21.70 1.68 12.81
C ASP A 130 21.03 1.55 14.21
N SER A 131 19.95 2.31 14.46
CA SER A 131 19.22 2.36 15.72
C SER A 131 17.89 1.61 15.62
N VAL A 132 17.67 0.59 16.45
CA VAL A 132 16.39 -0.14 16.54
C VAL A 132 15.27 0.79 17.00
N TRP A 133 15.52 1.55 18.07
CA TRP A 133 14.51 2.45 18.63
C TRP A 133 14.25 3.67 17.74
N GLY A 134 15.29 4.23 17.12
CA GLY A 134 15.14 5.29 16.12
C GLY A 134 14.30 4.85 14.94
N ALA A 135 14.53 3.62 14.43
CA ALA A 135 13.74 3.04 13.35
C ALA A 135 12.30 2.74 13.76
N PHE A 136 12.11 2.25 15.00
CA PHE A 136 10.76 1.98 15.54
C PHE A 136 9.93 3.26 15.63
N VAL A 137 10.46 4.31 16.25
CA VAL A 137 9.77 5.60 16.37
C VAL A 137 9.55 6.22 14.98
N GLY A 138 10.57 6.19 14.11
CA GLY A 138 10.46 6.71 12.75
C GLY A 138 9.39 5.99 11.92
N ALA A 139 9.25 4.68 12.06
CA ALA A 139 8.20 3.89 11.40
C ALA A 139 6.79 4.27 11.90
N ILE A 140 6.65 4.50 13.22
CA ILE A 140 5.38 4.99 13.79
C ILE A 140 5.03 6.36 13.23
N VAL A 141 5.96 7.30 13.24
CA VAL A 141 5.74 8.65 12.72
C VAL A 141 5.39 8.62 11.23
N ALA A 142 6.08 7.78 10.44
CA ALA A 142 5.82 7.63 9.02
C ALA A 142 4.42 7.07 8.75
N ALA A 143 4.04 5.97 9.39
CA ALA A 143 2.82 5.22 9.07
C ALA A 143 1.56 5.73 9.78
N TYR A 144 1.70 6.37 10.95
CA TYR A 144 0.58 6.85 11.76
C TYR A 144 0.59 8.37 11.97
N GLY A 145 1.56 9.09 11.38
CA GLY A 145 1.58 10.53 11.35
C GLY A 145 0.43 11.12 10.55
N GLY A 146 0.15 12.41 10.73
CA GLY A 146 -1.03 13.09 10.17
C GLY A 146 -1.18 12.98 8.65
N PHE A 147 -0.10 12.75 7.91
CA PHE A 147 -0.19 12.52 6.47
C PHE A 147 -0.89 11.20 6.16
N ILE A 148 -0.39 10.06 6.65
CA ILE A 148 -0.96 8.74 6.34
C ILE A 148 -2.28 8.49 7.05
N SER A 149 -2.45 8.91 8.31
CA SER A 149 -3.68 8.69 9.08
C SER A 149 -4.82 9.61 8.70
N GLY A 150 -4.54 10.66 7.93
CA GLY A 150 -5.53 11.63 7.47
C GLY A 150 -6.15 11.26 6.13
N TYR A 151 -5.74 11.95 5.06
CA TYR A 151 -6.35 11.85 3.74
C TYR A 151 -6.04 10.57 2.94
N PRO A 152 -4.79 10.02 2.91
CA PRO A 152 -4.45 8.90 2.04
C PRO A 152 -5.31 7.63 2.17
N PRO A 153 -5.77 7.19 3.36
CA PRO A 153 -6.68 6.05 3.42
C PRO A 153 -8.00 6.27 2.67
N LEU A 154 -8.46 7.52 2.59
CA LEU A 154 -9.65 7.88 1.84
C LEU A 154 -9.37 8.02 0.34
N GLN A 155 -8.13 8.30 -0.05
CA GLN A 155 -7.61 8.36 -1.42
C GLN A 155 -6.68 7.17 -1.64
N LEU A 156 -7.26 5.99 -1.86
CA LEU A 156 -6.57 4.70 -1.84
C LEU A 156 -5.37 4.64 -2.79
N ALA A 157 -5.50 5.18 -4.02
CA ALA A 157 -4.39 5.21 -4.98
C ALA A 157 -3.17 5.97 -4.46
N LEU A 158 -3.37 7.03 -3.65
CA LEU A 158 -2.29 7.78 -3.02
C LEU A 158 -1.59 6.95 -1.94
N LEU A 159 -2.36 6.29 -1.08
CA LEU A 159 -1.82 5.38 -0.06
C LEU A 159 -0.99 4.27 -0.71
N GLU A 160 -1.58 3.56 -1.67
CA GLU A 160 -0.96 2.44 -2.39
C GLU A 160 0.34 2.84 -3.11
N ALA A 161 0.39 4.07 -3.65
CA ALA A 161 1.59 4.57 -4.31
C ALA A 161 2.72 4.93 -3.31
N VAL A 162 2.37 5.58 -2.18
CA VAL A 162 3.34 6.11 -1.22
C VAL A 162 4.07 5.02 -0.43
N ILE A 163 3.40 3.90 -0.15
CA ILE A 163 3.97 2.85 0.72
C ILE A 163 5.25 2.22 0.18
N TRP A 164 5.49 2.24 -1.12
CA TRP A 164 6.68 1.67 -1.76
C TRP A 164 7.92 2.55 -1.67
N LEU A 165 7.77 3.80 -1.20
CA LEU A 165 8.88 4.75 -1.09
C LEU A 165 10.04 4.24 -0.21
N PRO A 166 9.79 3.77 1.02
CA PRO A 166 10.88 3.33 1.87
C PRO A 166 11.65 2.15 1.26
N LEU A 167 10.96 1.26 0.54
CA LEU A 167 11.62 0.13 -0.15
C LEU A 167 12.45 0.63 -1.34
N THR A 168 11.94 1.58 -2.11
CA THR A 168 12.69 2.23 -3.20
C THR A 168 13.96 2.90 -2.65
N ALA A 169 13.84 3.67 -1.57
CA ALA A 169 14.96 4.36 -0.94
C ALA A 169 15.97 3.38 -0.33
N LEU A 170 15.50 2.32 0.32
CA LEU A 170 16.35 1.24 0.85
C LEU A 170 17.13 0.56 -0.28
N GLY A 171 16.47 0.25 -1.40
CA GLY A 171 17.11 -0.37 -2.54
C GLY A 171 18.23 0.49 -3.12
N VAL A 172 18.02 1.80 -3.27
CA VAL A 172 19.07 2.74 -3.72
C VAL A 172 20.20 2.82 -2.69
N LEU A 173 19.89 2.97 -1.40
CA LEU A 173 20.87 3.04 -0.32
C LEU A 173 21.80 1.81 -0.32
N GLU A 174 21.22 0.62 -0.37
CA GLU A 174 21.99 -0.63 -0.36
C GLU A 174 22.75 -0.88 -1.67
N ALA A 175 22.19 -0.46 -2.80
CA ALA A 175 22.84 -0.60 -4.09
C ALA A 175 24.12 0.23 -4.20
N THR A 176 24.21 1.35 -3.49
CA THR A 176 25.33 2.32 -3.62
C THR A 176 26.27 2.34 -2.42
N ARG A 177 26.02 1.49 -1.38
CA ARG A 177 26.71 1.59 -0.08
C ARG A 177 28.21 1.24 -0.14
N GLU A 178 28.56 0.10 -0.72
CA GLU A 178 29.96 -0.38 -0.76
C GLU A 178 30.43 -0.67 -2.19
N ARG A 179 29.67 -1.50 -2.89
CA ARG A 179 29.84 -1.83 -4.29
C ARG A 179 28.50 -1.84 -4.98
N MET A 180 28.44 -1.37 -6.21
CA MET A 180 27.23 -1.39 -7.01
C MET A 180 26.58 -2.78 -7.00
N SER A 181 25.34 -2.86 -6.50
CA SER A 181 24.58 -4.12 -6.41
C SER A 181 23.34 -4.04 -7.29
N TRP A 182 23.37 -4.79 -8.39
CA TRP A 182 22.25 -4.85 -9.34
C TRP A 182 20.99 -5.43 -8.73
N SER A 183 21.08 -6.38 -7.79
CA SER A 183 19.91 -6.94 -7.12
C SER A 183 19.13 -5.90 -6.31
N TRP A 184 19.81 -5.01 -5.62
CA TRP A 184 19.18 -3.92 -4.88
C TRP A 184 18.62 -2.84 -5.81
N LEU A 185 19.28 -2.56 -6.94
CA LEU A 185 18.71 -1.66 -7.95
C LEU A 185 17.46 -2.23 -8.60
N LEU A 186 17.47 -3.54 -8.93
CA LEU A 186 16.27 -4.20 -9.45
C LEU A 186 15.12 -4.18 -8.44
N LEU A 187 15.40 -4.41 -7.15
CA LEU A 187 14.39 -4.30 -6.10
C LEU A 187 13.83 -2.87 -5.99
N SER A 188 14.71 -1.86 -6.06
CA SER A 188 14.30 -0.45 -6.07
C SER A 188 13.41 -0.12 -7.27
N GLY A 189 13.82 -0.56 -8.47
CA GLY A 189 13.04 -0.39 -9.70
C GLY A 189 11.69 -1.11 -9.65
N PHE A 190 11.66 -2.32 -9.08
CA PHE A 190 10.41 -3.06 -8.86
C PHE A 190 9.46 -2.32 -7.91
N ALA A 191 9.97 -1.84 -6.77
CA ALA A 191 9.17 -1.07 -5.81
C ALA A 191 8.63 0.23 -6.43
N LEU A 192 9.45 0.92 -7.23
CA LEU A 192 9.02 2.09 -7.99
C LEU A 192 7.94 1.73 -9.01
N GLY A 193 8.09 0.61 -9.73
CA GLY A 193 7.08 0.09 -10.65
C GLY A 193 5.74 -0.17 -9.96
N LEU A 194 5.74 -0.80 -8.78
CA LEU A 194 4.53 -0.99 -7.96
C LEU A 194 3.89 0.35 -7.58
N SER A 195 4.69 1.34 -7.18
CA SER A 195 4.20 2.69 -6.88
C SER A 195 3.51 3.36 -8.09
N TRP A 196 4.03 3.15 -9.30
CA TRP A 196 3.40 3.65 -10.53
C TRP A 196 2.10 2.92 -10.86
N MET A 197 2.08 1.60 -10.71
CA MET A 197 0.90 0.76 -10.98
C MET A 197 -0.25 1.02 -10.00
N ALA A 198 0.01 1.59 -8.83
CA ALA A 198 -0.99 1.97 -7.83
C ALA A 198 -1.87 3.16 -8.25
N GLY A 199 -1.58 3.80 -9.38
CA GLY A 199 -2.49 4.75 -10.01
C GLY A 199 -2.38 6.21 -9.57
N HIS A 200 -1.39 6.58 -8.75
CA HIS A 200 -1.13 7.98 -8.41
C HIS A 200 0.30 8.40 -8.80
N PRO A 201 0.60 8.56 -10.09
CA PRO A 201 1.96 8.81 -10.59
C PRO A 201 2.57 10.12 -10.07
N GLN A 202 1.76 11.11 -9.70
CA GLN A 202 2.23 12.38 -9.16
C GLN A 202 3.06 12.20 -7.88
N SER A 203 2.69 11.26 -7.00
CA SER A 203 3.45 10.95 -5.79
C SER A 203 4.83 10.37 -6.10
N SER A 204 4.99 9.72 -7.24
CA SER A 204 6.26 9.15 -7.72
C SER A 204 7.11 10.19 -8.48
N TRP A 205 6.48 11.17 -9.13
CA TRP A 205 7.14 12.21 -9.95
C TRP A 205 7.89 13.26 -9.13
N PHE A 206 7.31 13.72 -8.02
CA PHE A 206 7.96 14.72 -7.15
C PHE A 206 9.32 14.25 -6.60
N ARG A 207 9.62 12.96 -6.64
CA ARG A 207 10.86 12.35 -6.13
C ARG A 207 11.98 12.29 -7.17
N SER A 208 11.67 12.18 -8.44
CA SER A 208 12.70 12.17 -9.50
C SER A 208 13.36 13.54 -9.68
N LEU A 209 12.71 14.62 -9.20
CA LEU A 209 13.22 15.99 -9.31
C LEU A 209 14.07 16.43 -8.10
N THR A 210 14.00 15.73 -6.95
CA THR A 210 14.75 16.08 -5.73
C THR A 210 16.07 15.33 -5.57
N THR A 211 16.43 14.46 -6.51
CA THR A 211 17.69 13.69 -6.54
C THR A 211 18.72 14.25 -7.54
N ARG A 212 18.68 15.56 -7.79
CA ARG A 212 19.76 16.26 -8.52
C ARG A 212 20.65 17.04 -7.58
#